data_403f6c7018b094d5f9414a2dff772811
#
_entry.id   403f6c7018b094d5f9414a2dff772811
#
_cell.length_a   1.000
_cell.length_b   1.000
_cell.length_c   1.000
_cell.angle_alpha   90.00
_cell.angle_beta   90.00
_cell.angle_gamma   90.00
#
_symmetry.space_group_name_H-M   'P 1'
#
loop_
_entity.id
_entity.type
_entity.pdbx_description
1 polymer ?
#
loop_
_entity_poly.entity_id
_entity_poly.type
_entity_poly.pdbx_seq_one_letter_code
_entity_poly.pdbx_strand_id
1 'polypeptide(L)'
;MKINLNSPDGNVFQLAGIIINLMEKAGLDSTEFNHNIFEHKDYYAFVENCKEQCKKITEITGEPIEIYSSDEYEMEVIKWK
;
A
#
# COMPACT_ATOMS: atom_id res chain seq x y z
N MET A 1 -11.21 4.69 4.49
CA MET A 1 -10.68 4.74 3.13
C MET A 1 -10.45 3.34 2.58
N LYS A 2 -10.82 3.11 1.35
CA LYS A 2 -10.63 1.79 0.72
C LYS A 2 -9.82 1.93 -0.54
N ILE A 3 -8.84 1.05 -0.72
CA ILE A 3 -7.97 1.02 -1.88
C ILE A 3 -8.18 -0.31 -2.59
N ASN A 4 -8.67 -0.25 -3.83
CA ASN A 4 -8.93 -1.45 -4.63
C ASN A 4 -7.73 -1.74 -5.52
N LEU A 5 -7.08 -2.88 -5.30
CA LEU A 5 -5.90 -3.26 -6.06
C LEU A 5 -6.21 -3.61 -7.53
N ASN A 6 -7.47 -3.84 -7.84
CA ASN A 6 -7.90 -4.10 -9.22
C ASN A 6 -8.16 -2.82 -10.01
N SER A 7 -8.14 -1.66 -9.34
CA SER A 7 -8.23 -0.36 -9.98
C SER A 7 -6.83 0.15 -10.33
N PRO A 8 -6.71 1.29 -11.01
CA PRO A 8 -5.39 1.90 -11.25
C PRO A 8 -4.57 2.12 -9.97
N ASP A 9 -5.23 2.24 -8.81
CA ASP A 9 -4.54 2.40 -7.53
C ASP A 9 -3.73 1.17 -7.13
N GLY A 10 -3.93 0.04 -7.79
CA GLY A 10 -3.13 -1.16 -7.57
C GLY A 10 -1.78 -1.12 -8.25
N ASN A 11 -1.54 -0.15 -9.12
CA ASN A 11 -0.24 0.04 -9.73
C ASN A 11 0.78 0.42 -8.65
N VAL A 12 1.99 -0.14 -8.74
CA VAL A 12 3.04 0.07 -7.73
C VAL A 12 3.27 1.55 -7.45
N PHE A 13 3.42 2.36 -8.49
CA PHE A 13 3.69 3.79 -8.31
C PHE A 13 2.52 4.53 -7.70
N GLN A 14 1.30 4.20 -8.13
CA GLN A 14 0.10 4.83 -7.59
C GLN A 14 -0.10 4.45 -6.14
N LEU A 15 0.00 3.17 -5.83
CA LEU A 15 -0.17 2.69 -4.46
C LEU A 15 0.89 3.29 -3.54
N ALA A 16 2.15 3.30 -3.97
CA ALA A 16 3.22 3.89 -3.19
C ALA A 16 2.95 5.36 -2.90
N GLY A 17 2.50 6.12 -3.91
CA GLY A 17 2.18 7.53 -3.74
C GLY A 17 1.07 7.75 -2.73
N ILE A 18 0.03 6.93 -2.78
CA ILE A 18 -1.08 7.02 -1.82
C ILE A 18 -0.58 6.77 -0.40
N ILE A 19 0.19 5.71 -0.21
CA ILE A 19 0.69 5.34 1.12
C ILE A 19 1.63 6.41 1.66
N ILE A 20 2.55 6.92 0.84
CA ILE A 20 3.48 7.98 1.26
C ILE A 20 2.70 9.20 1.72
N ASN A 21 1.69 9.61 0.94
CA ASN A 21 0.88 10.78 1.28
C ASN A 21 0.16 10.58 2.61
N LEU A 22 -0.41 9.40 2.83
CA LEU A 22 -1.09 9.08 4.08
C LEU A 22 -0.12 9.04 5.26
N MET A 23 1.07 8.50 5.06
CA MET A 23 2.10 8.48 6.10
C MET A 23 2.48 9.89 6.50
N GLU A 24 2.72 10.77 5.54
CA GLU A 24 3.11 12.14 5.80
C GLU A 24 2.03 12.91 6.53
N LYS A 25 0.77 12.70 6.15
CA LYS A 25 -0.36 13.32 6.85
C LYS A 25 -0.48 12.85 8.29
N ALA A 26 -0.07 11.63 8.57
CA ALA A 26 -0.09 11.06 9.91
C ALA A 26 1.16 11.42 10.72
N GLY A 27 2.10 12.14 10.12
CA GLY A 27 3.34 12.51 10.78
C GLY A 27 4.40 11.42 10.79
N LEU A 28 4.22 10.39 9.96
CA LEU A 28 5.20 9.32 9.84
C LEU A 28 6.26 9.66 8.80
N ASP A 29 7.49 9.21 9.06
CA ASP A 29 8.59 9.37 8.12
C ASP A 29 8.45 8.33 7.02
N SER A 30 8.28 8.76 5.78
CA SER A 30 8.09 7.89 4.64
C SER A 30 9.39 7.58 3.89
N THR A 31 10.53 8.07 4.37
CA THR A 31 11.80 7.95 3.66
C THR A 31 12.20 6.51 3.42
N GLU A 32 12.16 5.69 4.46
CA GLU A 32 12.52 4.28 4.35
C GLU A 32 11.56 3.52 3.44
N PHE A 33 10.27 3.77 3.59
CA PHE A 33 9.27 3.15 2.73
C PHE A 33 9.51 3.50 1.27
N ASN A 34 9.77 4.77 0.98
CA ASN A 34 10.02 5.24 -0.37
C ASN A 34 11.29 4.60 -0.97
N HIS A 35 12.34 4.49 -0.19
CA HIS A 35 13.59 3.85 -0.61
C HIS A 35 13.38 2.37 -0.96
N ASN A 36 12.51 1.69 -0.24
CA ASN A 36 12.38 0.25 -0.32
C ASN A 36 11.26 -0.22 -1.24
N ILE A 37 10.66 0.67 -2.02
CA ILE A 37 9.54 0.29 -2.91
C ILE A 37 9.90 -0.89 -3.80
N PHE A 38 11.08 -0.89 -4.39
CA PHE A 38 11.52 -1.94 -5.30
C PHE A 38 12.42 -2.98 -4.67
N GLU A 39 12.61 -2.91 -3.35
CA GLU A 39 13.42 -3.89 -2.62
C GLU A 39 12.62 -5.11 -2.22
N HIS A 40 11.31 -5.09 -2.41
CA HIS A 40 10.45 -6.20 -2.03
C HIS A 40 10.62 -7.36 -3.01
N LYS A 41 10.46 -8.57 -2.47
CA LYS A 41 10.58 -9.80 -3.23
C LYS A 41 9.63 -9.84 -4.43
N ASP A 42 8.39 -9.40 -4.21
CA ASP A 42 7.35 -9.40 -5.25
C ASP A 42 6.27 -8.40 -4.89
N TYR A 43 5.25 -8.32 -5.74
CA TYR A 43 4.14 -7.41 -5.53
C TYR A 43 3.41 -7.66 -4.21
N TYR A 44 3.24 -8.93 -3.87
CA TYR A 44 2.53 -9.29 -2.63
C TYR A 44 3.28 -8.81 -1.39
N ALA A 45 4.59 -8.94 -1.39
CA ALA A 45 5.41 -8.45 -0.29
C ALA A 45 5.29 -6.94 -0.16
N PHE A 46 5.27 -6.23 -1.28
CA PHE A 46 5.06 -4.79 -1.29
C PHE A 46 3.70 -4.42 -0.72
N VAL A 47 2.64 -5.12 -1.14
CA VAL A 47 1.28 -4.89 -0.63
C VAL A 47 1.21 -5.15 0.87
N GLU A 48 1.86 -6.20 1.35
CA GLU A 48 1.89 -6.49 2.79
C GLU A 48 2.53 -5.34 3.56
N ASN A 49 3.61 -4.76 3.05
CA ASN A 49 4.22 -3.59 3.67
C ASN A 49 3.26 -2.40 3.66
N CYS A 50 2.54 -2.21 2.56
CA CYS A 50 1.54 -1.14 2.49
C CYS A 50 0.46 -1.32 3.57
N LYS A 51 0.02 -2.55 3.77
CA LYS A 51 -0.96 -2.86 4.82
C LYS A 51 -0.41 -2.56 6.21
N GLU A 52 0.86 -2.86 6.44
CA GLU A 52 1.51 -2.53 7.72
C GLU A 52 1.54 -1.03 7.96
N GLN A 53 1.87 -0.25 6.93
CA GLN A 53 1.86 1.22 7.06
C GLN A 53 0.46 1.73 7.32
N CYS A 54 -0.54 1.19 6.63
CA CYS A 54 -1.93 1.57 6.84
C CYS A 54 -2.38 1.30 8.27
N LYS A 55 -1.93 0.19 8.87
CA LYS A 55 -2.23 -0.14 10.25
C LYS A 55 -1.67 0.91 11.19
N LYS A 56 -0.42 1.32 10.98
CA LYS A 56 0.20 2.37 11.78
C LYS A 56 -0.52 3.71 11.64
N ILE A 57 -0.90 4.05 10.41
CA ILE A 57 -1.63 5.27 10.13
C ILE A 57 -2.97 5.28 10.85
N THR A 58 -3.70 4.15 10.79
CA THR A 58 -4.98 4.01 11.46
C THR A 58 -4.85 4.19 12.98
N GLU A 59 -3.79 3.64 13.57
CA GLU A 59 -3.53 3.80 15.01
C GLU A 59 -3.33 5.26 15.40
N ILE A 60 -2.75 6.05 14.50
CA ILE A 60 -2.48 7.47 14.76
C ILE A 60 -3.71 8.32 14.49
N THR A 61 -4.39 8.10 13.36
CA THR A 61 -5.47 8.98 12.90
C THR A 61 -6.85 8.53 13.35
N GLY A 62 -7.00 7.26 13.70
CA GLY A 62 -8.30 6.68 14.03
C GLY A 62 -9.16 6.38 12.82
N GLU A 63 -8.68 6.63 11.62
CA GLU A 63 -9.44 6.36 10.38
C GLU A 63 -8.99 5.04 9.77
N PRO A 64 -9.92 4.10 9.54
CA PRO A 64 -9.56 2.82 8.94
C PRO A 64 -9.15 2.96 7.48
N ILE A 65 -8.14 2.21 7.09
CA ILE A 65 -7.67 2.14 5.71
C ILE A 65 -7.63 0.68 5.32
N GLU A 66 -8.38 0.32 4.30
CA GLU A 66 -8.45 -1.06 3.83
C GLU A 66 -7.87 -1.16 2.42
N ILE A 67 -6.95 -2.10 2.23
CA ILE A 67 -6.42 -2.44 0.92
C ILE A 67 -7.01 -3.80 0.56
N TYR A 68 -7.70 -3.88 -0.56
CA TYR A 68 -8.40 -5.11 -0.93
C TYR A 68 -8.35 -5.35 -2.44
N SER A 69 -8.63 -6.58 -2.82
CA SER A 69 -8.83 -6.94 -4.21
C SER A 69 -10.28 -7.37 -4.38
N SER A 70 -10.96 -6.86 -5.40
CA SER A 70 -12.35 -7.24 -5.65
C SER A 70 -12.48 -8.67 -6.16
N ASP A 71 -11.35 -9.27 -6.58
CA ASP A 71 -11.30 -10.66 -7.06
C ASP A 71 -9.98 -11.27 -6.58
N GLU A 72 -10.06 -12.25 -5.68
CA GLU A 72 -8.88 -12.90 -5.13
C GLU A 72 -8.07 -13.62 -6.20
N TYR A 73 -8.72 -14.14 -7.24
CA TYR A 73 -8.02 -14.78 -8.34
C TYR A 73 -7.14 -13.77 -9.08
N GLU A 74 -7.65 -12.58 -9.29
CA GLU A 74 -6.88 -11.56 -9.94
C GLU A 74 -5.67 -11.15 -9.11
N MET A 75 -5.81 -11.16 -7.79
CA MET A 75 -4.71 -10.88 -6.89
C MET A 75 -3.58 -11.87 -7.09
N GLU A 76 -3.90 -13.14 -7.36
CA GLU A 76 -2.90 -14.17 -7.60
C GLU A 76 -2.16 -13.97 -8.91
N VAL A 77 -2.79 -13.37 -9.91
CA VAL A 77 -2.16 -13.17 -11.22
C VAL A 77 -1.53 -11.80 -11.38
N ILE A 78 -1.68 -10.92 -10.40
CA ILE A 78 -1.00 -9.63 -10.42
C ILE A 78 0.49 -9.88 -10.27
N LYS A 79 1.27 -9.48 -11.27
CA LYS A 79 2.69 -9.72 -11.30
C LYS A 79 3.47 -8.46 -11.01
N TRP A 80 4.61 -8.65 -10.39
CA TRP A 80 5.59 -7.61 -10.20
C TRP A 80 6.23 -7.30 -11.53
N LYS A 81 6.16 -6.08 -11.97
CA LYS A 81 6.75 -5.69 -13.25
C LYS A 81 7.63 -4.49 -13.11
#